data_f887f46e4e472d035d559b810c3e0633
#
_entry.id   f887f46e4e472d035d559b810c3e0633
#
_cell.length_a   1.000
_cell.length_b   1.000
_cell.length_c   1.000
_cell.angle_alpha   90.00
_cell.angle_beta   90.00
_cell.angle_gamma   90.00
#
_symmetry.space_group_name_H-M   'P 1'
#
loop_
_entity.id
_entity.type
_entity.pdbx_description
1 polymer ?
#
loop_
_entity_poly.entity_id
_entity_poly.type
_entity_poly.pdbx_seq_one_letter_code
_entity_poly.pdbx_strand_id
1 'polypeptide(L)'
;MVSRRNYAAITAVMVIIFFLFQFLNMAKDHWNDYSENQYAVDVNELSGADNVYVASDSDELDQQSTGLIPWEKKKCVVCIGSNESNTMGEMIGNWALYMKRKISYYESISAYENAISKKTQDTPQFVLVDPDFINWDDTKQIRSLQTCVENGISVIFGKLPDASIIGSHKLLRRLLGIDEIVQESVTGNGIHLYSGFLLGGEVIYKAYNEEEEKNQDMELTFPWYHLTSGTKIYMKGMLEDPTVNIQEYPPLIWRKNFTTASVFAVIGDYMTDATGLGMLTAMLSEMQSYTIYPVVNAQNFIAANYPAAANENSSILRQMYSQTMRGFLRDVVWPAFSSINIKTSFILSSMMTIQFDYTDTAKPNSEDIQYYMEAVNEEEGEMGYSAYNVSNTSISEMISEDADFWNKTLPDYQFASLYYGDYSQKAVQGILDNSFMQRVRTVIGNVDTTSDVVGYVNNQVTRQNTLIDGYEHTFRQDLRIRSVETALGYTSILADVSKAAYPQSDEDGWEKLSEKLMANTITYWKPFSAFSGTTVSQCDSRIRRFLSLNYEEVANESNNKILIHASEGDETAWFVLKTNGEVISDVAGGTYEKIEDNVWLIGMEESSILITLKPSNTLFYYE
;
A
#
# COMPACT_ATOMS: atom_id res chain seq x y z
N MET A 1 3.72 45.50 53.71
CA MET A 1 2.26 45.51 53.50
C MET A 1 1.96 45.09 52.08
N VAL A 2 1.31 43.98 51.86
CA VAL A 2 0.87 43.58 50.53
C VAL A 2 -0.29 44.48 50.14
N SER A 3 -0.24 45.09 48.99
CA SER A 3 -1.30 45.96 48.47
C SER A 3 -2.61 45.15 48.36
N ARG A 4 -3.77 45.77 48.70
CA ARG A 4 -5.10 45.15 48.57
C ARG A 4 -5.34 44.55 47.18
N ARG A 5 -4.74 45.18 46.17
CA ARG A 5 -4.81 44.70 44.76
C ARG A 5 -4.04 43.39 44.57
N ASN A 6 -2.85 43.27 45.15
CA ASN A 6 -2.04 42.05 45.08
C ASN A 6 -2.66 40.92 45.89
N TYR A 7 -3.29 41.26 47.05
CA TYR A 7 -4.01 40.27 47.82
C TYR A 7 -5.22 39.70 47.03
N ALA A 8 -6.00 40.56 46.40
CA ALA A 8 -7.14 40.14 45.58
C ALA A 8 -6.68 39.30 44.37
N ALA A 9 -5.55 39.64 43.73
CA ALA A 9 -4.99 38.87 42.63
C ALA A 9 -4.52 37.47 43.09
N ILE A 10 -3.83 37.39 44.23
CA ILE A 10 -3.38 36.11 44.79
C ILE A 10 -4.61 35.22 45.17
N THR A 11 -5.63 35.84 45.78
CA THR A 11 -6.87 35.09 46.13
C THR A 11 -7.58 34.59 44.88
N ALA A 12 -7.65 35.40 43.81
CA ALA A 12 -8.26 34.96 42.55
C ALA A 12 -7.48 33.79 41.91
N VAL A 13 -6.15 33.84 41.91
CA VAL A 13 -5.29 32.76 41.40
C VAL A 13 -5.48 31.49 42.25
N MET A 14 -5.52 31.61 43.57
CA MET A 14 -5.77 30.46 44.46
C MET A 14 -7.14 29.84 44.24
N VAL A 15 -8.16 30.63 44.00
CA VAL A 15 -9.51 30.16 43.68
C VAL A 15 -9.53 29.41 42.32
N ILE A 16 -8.84 29.96 41.32
CA ILE A 16 -8.72 29.32 40.01
C ILE A 16 -7.96 27.99 40.13
N ILE A 17 -6.87 27.92 40.87
CA ILE A 17 -6.10 26.68 41.11
C ILE A 17 -6.97 25.68 41.87
N PHE A 18 -7.76 26.11 42.86
CA PHE A 18 -8.67 25.25 43.59
C PHE A 18 -9.75 24.64 42.66
N PHE A 19 -10.36 25.46 41.80
CA PHE A 19 -11.34 24.95 40.83
C PHE A 19 -10.69 24.04 39.77
N LEU A 20 -9.48 24.33 39.29
CA LEU A 20 -8.73 23.44 38.41
C LEU A 20 -8.44 22.10 39.10
N PHE A 21 -8.06 22.13 40.37
CA PHE A 21 -7.80 20.92 41.15
C PHE A 21 -9.08 20.10 41.38
N GLN A 22 -10.21 20.78 41.68
CA GLN A 22 -11.52 20.11 41.79
C GLN A 22 -11.97 19.53 40.44
N PHE A 23 -11.75 20.25 39.37
CA PHE A 23 -12.06 19.77 38.00
C PHE A 23 -11.21 18.56 37.63
N LEU A 24 -9.91 18.57 37.95
CA LEU A 24 -9.02 17.43 37.76
C LEU A 24 -9.41 16.24 38.63
N ASN A 25 -9.86 16.46 39.87
CA ASN A 25 -10.35 15.38 40.72
C ASN A 25 -11.69 14.83 40.21
N MET A 26 -12.62 15.69 39.79
CA MET A 26 -13.87 15.25 39.15
C MET A 26 -13.61 14.48 37.85
N ALA A 27 -12.68 14.94 37.02
CA ALA A 27 -12.28 14.24 35.81
C ALA A 27 -11.61 12.89 36.13
N LYS A 28 -10.81 12.85 37.20
CA LYS A 28 -10.20 11.61 37.69
C LYS A 28 -11.22 10.65 38.30
N ASP A 29 -12.18 11.15 39.08
CA ASP A 29 -13.25 10.36 39.67
C ASP A 29 -14.22 9.86 38.59
N HIS A 30 -14.53 10.71 37.59
CA HIS A 30 -15.30 10.30 36.42
C HIS A 30 -14.54 9.26 35.57
N TRP A 31 -13.22 9.40 35.46
CA TRP A 31 -12.35 8.42 34.81
C TRP A 31 -12.22 7.11 35.60
N ASN A 32 -12.20 7.19 36.93
CA ASN A 32 -12.21 6.02 37.79
C ASN A 32 -13.59 5.35 37.84
N ASP A 33 -14.68 6.13 37.83
CA ASP A 33 -16.06 5.60 37.67
C ASP A 33 -16.22 4.89 36.33
N TYR A 34 -15.56 5.40 35.28
CA TYR A 34 -15.47 4.74 33.98
C TYR A 34 -14.72 3.40 34.07
N SER A 35 -13.73 3.29 34.96
CA SER A 35 -12.97 2.08 35.20
C SER A 35 -13.59 1.09 36.19
N GLU A 36 -14.51 1.54 37.06
CA GLU A 36 -15.18 0.72 38.06
C GLU A 36 -16.59 0.27 37.65
N ASN A 37 -17.27 1.02 36.79
CA ASN A 37 -18.49 0.53 36.17
C ASN A 37 -18.09 -0.53 35.15
N GLN A 38 -18.41 -1.76 35.44
CA GLN A 38 -18.45 -2.83 34.46
C GLN A 38 -19.38 -2.37 33.31
N TYR A 39 -18.81 -1.82 32.28
CA TYR A 39 -19.52 -1.69 31.01
C TYR A 39 -19.84 -3.11 30.58
N ALA A 40 -21.10 -3.47 30.69
CA ALA A 40 -21.61 -4.66 30.07
C ALA A 40 -21.52 -4.44 28.54
N VAL A 41 -20.32 -4.68 28.00
CA VAL A 41 -20.13 -4.77 26.56
C VAL A 41 -21.12 -5.83 26.09
N ASP A 42 -22.05 -5.48 25.20
CA ASP A 42 -22.91 -6.49 24.62
C ASP A 42 -22.04 -7.34 23.68
N VAL A 43 -21.60 -8.46 24.21
CA VAL A 43 -20.75 -9.41 23.50
C VAL A 43 -21.42 -9.90 22.21
N ASN A 44 -22.77 -9.87 22.16
CA ASN A 44 -23.50 -10.21 20.94
C ASN A 44 -23.36 -9.11 19.86
N GLU A 45 -23.22 -7.85 20.24
CA GLU A 45 -22.89 -6.77 19.29
C GLU A 45 -21.46 -6.90 18.80
N LEU A 46 -20.50 -7.26 19.66
CA LEU A 46 -19.10 -7.47 19.30
C LEU A 46 -18.84 -8.78 18.54
N SER A 47 -19.57 -9.84 18.91
CA SER A 47 -19.52 -11.14 18.21
C SER A 47 -20.37 -11.16 16.94
N GLY A 48 -21.13 -10.09 16.71
CA GLY A 48 -22.12 -10.00 15.66
C GLY A 48 -21.56 -10.22 14.27
N ALA A 49 -22.41 -10.68 13.39
CA ALA A 49 -22.12 -10.91 11.98
C ALA A 49 -21.62 -9.65 11.25
N ASP A 50 -21.80 -8.46 11.82
CA ASP A 50 -21.45 -7.18 11.21
C ASP A 50 -19.92 -6.93 11.18
N ASN A 51 -19.16 -7.54 12.08
CA ASN A 51 -17.70 -7.42 12.13
C ASN A 51 -16.96 -8.69 11.68
N VAL A 52 -17.66 -9.77 11.37
CA VAL A 52 -17.07 -11.03 10.91
C VAL A 52 -17.54 -11.31 9.50
N TYR A 53 -16.70 -10.95 8.52
CA TYR A 53 -16.90 -11.42 7.17
C TYR A 53 -16.80 -12.96 7.13
N VAL A 54 -17.85 -13.62 6.65
CA VAL A 54 -17.87 -15.07 6.41
C VAL A 54 -17.77 -15.28 4.91
N ALA A 55 -16.59 -15.73 4.45
CA ALA A 55 -16.41 -16.12 3.07
C ALA A 55 -17.46 -17.16 2.66
N SER A 56 -18.06 -16.97 1.49
CA SER A 56 -18.89 -18.02 0.88
C SER A 56 -18.01 -19.16 0.37
N ASP A 57 -18.56 -20.36 0.28
CA ASP A 57 -17.84 -21.53 -0.27
C ASP A 57 -17.45 -21.37 -1.75
N SER A 58 -17.93 -20.29 -2.41
CA SER A 58 -17.69 -19.98 -3.83
C SER A 58 -16.57 -18.95 -4.05
N ASP A 59 -15.82 -18.55 -3.03
CA ASP A 59 -14.77 -17.52 -3.11
C ASP A 59 -13.45 -18.03 -3.74
N GLU A 60 -13.49 -19.10 -4.50
CA GLU A 60 -12.38 -19.45 -5.39
C GLU A 60 -12.21 -18.37 -6.47
N LEU A 61 -10.97 -18.08 -6.82
CA LEU A 61 -10.58 -17.17 -7.90
C LEU A 61 -11.03 -17.76 -9.27
N ASP A 62 -12.33 -17.95 -9.48
CA ASP A 62 -12.86 -18.35 -10.75
C ASP A 62 -13.14 -17.13 -11.63
N GLN A 63 -12.07 -16.60 -12.25
CA GLN A 63 -12.16 -15.52 -13.22
C GLN A 63 -12.95 -15.92 -14.48
N GLN A 64 -13.31 -17.20 -14.64
CA GLN A 64 -14.07 -17.71 -15.79
C GLN A 64 -15.57 -17.68 -15.56
N SER A 65 -16.04 -17.60 -14.31
CA SER A 65 -17.45 -17.76 -13.95
C SER A 65 -18.33 -16.52 -14.15
N THR A 66 -17.76 -15.37 -14.48
CA THR A 66 -18.47 -14.08 -14.43
C THR A 66 -19.31 -13.75 -15.68
N GLY A 67 -19.13 -14.48 -16.77
CA GLY A 67 -19.99 -14.37 -17.98
C GLY A 67 -19.81 -13.13 -18.86
N LEU A 68 -18.98 -12.15 -18.49
CA LEU A 68 -18.78 -10.93 -19.27
C LEU A 68 -17.76 -11.12 -20.39
N ILE A 69 -16.46 -10.92 -20.13
CA ILE A 69 -15.42 -11.18 -21.12
C ILE A 69 -14.74 -12.50 -20.81
N PRO A 70 -14.84 -13.50 -21.67
CA PRO A 70 -14.06 -14.71 -21.52
C PRO A 70 -12.57 -14.41 -21.39
N TRP A 71 -11.88 -15.14 -20.52
CA TRP A 71 -10.46 -14.92 -20.24
C TRP A 71 -9.60 -14.86 -21.51
N GLU A 72 -9.90 -15.72 -22.50
CA GLU A 72 -9.18 -15.79 -23.78
C GLU A 72 -9.30 -14.51 -24.61
N LYS A 73 -10.33 -13.70 -24.39
CA LYS A 73 -10.57 -12.44 -25.12
C LYS A 73 -10.04 -11.21 -24.38
N LYS A 74 -9.54 -11.37 -23.17
CA LYS A 74 -8.98 -10.23 -22.44
C LYS A 74 -7.72 -9.68 -23.11
N LYS A 75 -7.50 -8.38 -22.95
CA LYS A 75 -6.28 -7.70 -23.42
C LYS A 75 -5.06 -8.43 -22.84
N CYS A 76 -4.03 -8.61 -23.64
CA CYS A 76 -2.83 -9.32 -23.22
C CYS A 76 -1.60 -8.41 -23.17
N VAL A 77 -0.62 -8.82 -22.38
CA VAL A 77 0.73 -8.26 -22.31
C VAL A 77 1.75 -9.37 -22.44
N VAL A 78 2.96 -9.02 -22.80
CA VAL A 78 4.04 -9.99 -23.01
C VAL A 78 5.25 -9.58 -22.17
N CYS A 79 5.89 -10.57 -21.54
CA CYS A 79 7.18 -10.42 -20.89
C CYS A 79 8.23 -11.22 -21.66
N ILE A 80 9.35 -10.60 -21.98
CA ILE A 80 10.48 -11.23 -22.68
C ILE A 80 11.72 -11.17 -21.81
N GLY A 81 12.37 -12.32 -21.64
CA GLY A 81 13.57 -12.50 -20.85
C GLY A 81 13.31 -13.03 -19.44
N SER A 82 12.30 -12.55 -18.76
CA SER A 82 11.88 -13.04 -17.45
C SER A 82 10.71 -14.01 -17.53
N ASN A 83 10.47 -14.73 -16.45
CA ASN A 83 9.33 -15.64 -16.24
C ASN A 83 8.80 -15.51 -14.80
N GLU A 84 7.80 -16.27 -14.43
CA GLU A 84 7.16 -16.25 -13.10
C GLU A 84 8.12 -16.53 -11.92
N SER A 85 9.33 -17.04 -12.18
CA SER A 85 10.32 -17.34 -11.14
C SER A 85 11.34 -16.22 -10.91
N ASN A 86 11.29 -15.15 -11.70
CA ASN A 86 12.17 -13.99 -11.57
C ASN A 86 11.38 -12.82 -11.01
N THR A 87 12.01 -11.96 -10.23
CA THR A 87 11.35 -10.82 -9.56
C THR A 87 10.59 -9.90 -10.52
N MET A 88 11.18 -9.56 -11.68
CA MET A 88 10.51 -8.75 -12.70
C MET A 88 9.36 -9.52 -13.37
N GLY A 89 9.52 -10.81 -13.63
CA GLY A 89 8.46 -11.65 -14.20
C GLY A 89 7.31 -11.87 -13.22
N GLU A 90 7.60 -12.07 -11.95
CA GLU A 90 6.60 -12.13 -10.87
C GLU A 90 5.84 -10.80 -10.75
N MET A 91 6.57 -9.67 -10.76
CA MET A 91 5.96 -8.36 -10.65
C MET A 91 4.97 -8.08 -11.80
N ILE A 92 5.34 -8.34 -13.05
CA ILE A 92 4.39 -8.15 -14.17
C ILE A 92 3.26 -9.17 -14.15
N GLY A 93 3.49 -10.38 -13.63
CA GLY A 93 2.46 -11.40 -13.40
C GLY A 93 1.39 -10.90 -12.45
N ASN A 94 1.80 -10.42 -11.28
CA ASN A 94 0.90 -9.83 -10.28
C ASN A 94 0.21 -8.57 -10.84
N TRP A 95 0.94 -7.70 -11.55
CA TRP A 95 0.33 -6.56 -12.21
C TRP A 95 -0.75 -6.97 -13.21
N ALA A 96 -0.49 -7.97 -14.03
CA ALA A 96 -1.45 -8.46 -15.03
C ALA A 96 -2.71 -9.04 -14.37
N LEU A 97 -2.55 -9.79 -13.27
CA LEU A 97 -3.65 -10.30 -12.44
C LEU A 97 -4.51 -9.14 -11.90
N TYR A 98 -3.90 -8.14 -11.30
CA TYR A 98 -4.59 -6.98 -10.72
C TYR A 98 -5.29 -6.14 -11.80
N MET A 99 -4.64 -5.92 -12.94
CA MET A 99 -5.20 -5.18 -14.08
C MET A 99 -6.16 -6.01 -14.94
N LYS A 100 -6.45 -7.26 -14.56
CA LYS A 100 -7.33 -8.17 -15.32
C LYS A 100 -6.85 -8.37 -16.76
N ARG A 101 -5.54 -8.57 -16.96
CA ARG A 101 -4.89 -8.80 -18.25
C ARG A 101 -4.36 -10.22 -18.33
N LYS A 102 -4.27 -10.75 -19.55
CA LYS A 102 -3.51 -11.99 -19.82
C LYS A 102 -2.03 -11.65 -19.94
N ILE A 103 -1.18 -12.53 -19.47
CA ILE A 103 0.26 -12.44 -19.65
C ILE A 103 0.80 -13.66 -20.37
N SER A 104 1.79 -13.46 -21.23
CA SER A 104 2.57 -14.52 -21.87
C SER A 104 4.05 -14.25 -21.67
N TYR A 105 4.79 -15.28 -21.31
CA TYR A 105 6.23 -15.20 -21.08
C TYR A 105 7.01 -15.86 -22.22
N TYR A 106 8.08 -15.22 -22.67
CA TYR A 106 8.99 -15.72 -23.70
C TYR A 106 10.43 -15.58 -23.23
N GLU A 107 11.21 -16.65 -23.35
CA GLU A 107 12.64 -16.67 -23.00
C GLU A 107 13.48 -15.74 -23.88
N SER A 108 13.00 -15.43 -25.09
CA SER A 108 13.72 -14.59 -26.05
C SER A 108 12.78 -13.90 -27.03
N ILE A 109 13.26 -12.84 -27.64
CA ILE A 109 12.55 -12.10 -28.69
C ILE A 109 12.24 -13.03 -29.88
N SER A 110 13.16 -13.92 -30.23
CA SER A 110 12.95 -14.88 -31.32
C SER A 110 11.83 -15.89 -31.03
N ALA A 111 11.67 -16.30 -29.76
CA ALA A 111 10.56 -17.17 -29.37
C ALA A 111 9.21 -16.44 -29.52
N TYR A 112 9.17 -15.17 -29.13
CA TYR A 112 8.00 -14.30 -29.30
C TYR A 112 7.64 -14.09 -30.77
N GLU A 113 8.62 -13.77 -31.64
CA GLU A 113 8.40 -13.63 -33.08
C GLU A 113 7.84 -14.90 -33.72
N ASN A 114 8.36 -16.07 -33.31
CA ASN A 114 7.85 -17.36 -33.77
C ASN A 114 6.38 -17.56 -33.36
N ALA A 115 5.99 -17.13 -32.16
CA ALA A 115 4.61 -17.24 -31.69
C ALA A 115 3.68 -16.33 -32.49
N ILE A 116 4.08 -15.09 -32.77
CA ILE A 116 3.32 -14.19 -33.64
C ILE A 116 3.18 -14.76 -35.06
N SER A 117 4.27 -15.24 -35.66
CA SER A 117 4.25 -15.77 -37.03
C SER A 117 3.36 -17.02 -37.15
N LYS A 118 3.28 -17.83 -36.10
CA LYS A 118 2.36 -18.98 -35.99
C LYS A 118 0.92 -18.61 -35.59
N LYS A 119 0.65 -17.33 -35.30
CA LYS A 119 -0.64 -16.84 -34.77
C LYS A 119 -1.09 -17.53 -33.48
N THR A 120 -0.14 -17.90 -32.64
CA THR A 120 -0.39 -18.47 -31.30
C THR A 120 -0.34 -17.41 -30.19
N GLN A 121 0.01 -16.18 -30.53
CA GLN A 121 0.05 -15.04 -29.64
C GLN A 121 -0.84 -13.93 -30.21
N ASP A 122 -1.76 -13.43 -29.38
CA ASP A 122 -2.54 -12.23 -29.67
C ASP A 122 -1.65 -10.99 -29.62
N THR A 123 -2.04 -9.91 -30.32
CA THR A 123 -1.32 -8.64 -30.29
C THR A 123 -1.37 -8.06 -28.88
N PRO A 124 -0.22 -7.90 -28.18
CA PRO A 124 -0.21 -7.38 -26.83
C PRO A 124 -0.38 -5.85 -26.81
N GLN A 125 -0.85 -5.32 -25.68
CA GLN A 125 -0.89 -3.88 -25.44
C GLN A 125 0.53 -3.29 -25.35
N PHE A 126 1.45 -4.03 -24.74
CA PHE A 126 2.86 -3.73 -24.71
C PHE A 126 3.69 -5.00 -24.49
N VAL A 127 4.97 -4.87 -24.73
CA VAL A 127 6.00 -5.88 -24.43
C VAL A 127 6.93 -5.30 -23.37
N LEU A 128 7.03 -5.97 -22.21
CA LEU A 128 8.07 -5.71 -21.20
C LEU A 128 9.30 -6.54 -21.54
N VAL A 129 10.46 -5.91 -21.54
CA VAL A 129 11.75 -6.55 -21.81
C VAL A 129 12.61 -6.52 -20.57
N ASP A 130 13.06 -7.68 -20.12
CA ASP A 130 14.12 -7.82 -19.15
C ASP A 130 15.46 -7.93 -19.86
N PRO A 131 16.32 -6.90 -19.83
CA PRO A 131 17.54 -6.86 -20.60
C PRO A 131 18.62 -7.85 -20.16
N ASP A 132 18.55 -8.32 -18.90
CA ASP A 132 19.56 -9.22 -18.33
C ASP A 132 19.54 -10.60 -19.01
N PHE A 133 18.43 -10.97 -19.66
CA PHE A 133 18.24 -12.23 -20.38
C PHE A 133 18.29 -12.08 -21.91
N ILE A 134 18.61 -10.89 -22.42
CA ILE A 134 18.68 -10.64 -23.88
C ILE A 134 20.13 -10.72 -24.35
N ASN A 135 20.35 -11.46 -25.44
CA ASN A 135 21.64 -11.47 -26.13
C ASN A 135 21.79 -10.24 -27.04
N TRP A 136 22.42 -9.19 -26.54
CA TRP A 136 22.60 -7.92 -27.25
C TRP A 136 23.60 -7.99 -28.40
N ASP A 137 24.48 -9.00 -28.48
CA ASP A 137 25.39 -9.22 -29.61
C ASP A 137 24.64 -9.63 -30.89
N ASP A 138 23.41 -10.18 -30.72
CA ASP A 138 22.54 -10.48 -31.85
C ASP A 138 21.72 -9.26 -32.28
N THR A 139 22.21 -8.52 -33.24
CA THR A 139 21.54 -7.33 -33.80
C THR A 139 20.14 -7.62 -34.38
N LYS A 140 19.78 -8.87 -34.64
CA LYS A 140 18.43 -9.24 -35.07
C LYS A 140 17.42 -8.98 -33.92
N GLN A 141 17.80 -9.24 -32.69
CA GLN A 141 16.91 -9.01 -31.54
C GLN A 141 16.50 -7.53 -31.40
N ILE A 142 17.45 -6.61 -31.59
CA ILE A 142 17.18 -5.17 -31.58
C ILE A 142 16.25 -4.77 -32.73
N ARG A 143 16.46 -5.36 -33.94
CA ARG A 143 15.55 -5.10 -35.07
C ARG A 143 14.15 -5.63 -34.84
N SER A 144 14.02 -6.75 -34.17
CA SER A 144 12.72 -7.32 -33.80
C SER A 144 11.95 -6.42 -32.86
N LEU A 145 12.63 -5.83 -31.85
CA LEU A 145 12.03 -4.81 -30.98
C LEU A 145 11.60 -3.56 -31.76
N GLN A 146 12.40 -3.11 -32.72
CA GLN A 146 12.01 -2.03 -33.61
C GLN A 146 10.78 -2.41 -34.45
N THR A 147 10.70 -3.63 -34.95
CA THR A 147 9.54 -4.12 -35.71
C THR A 147 8.27 -4.15 -34.84
N CYS A 148 8.37 -4.48 -33.56
CA CYS A 148 7.23 -4.36 -32.62
C CYS A 148 6.70 -2.92 -32.60
N VAL A 149 7.59 -1.94 -32.44
CA VAL A 149 7.23 -0.52 -32.40
C VAL A 149 6.63 -0.04 -33.73
N GLU A 150 7.20 -0.47 -34.86
CA GLU A 150 6.70 -0.16 -36.21
C GLU A 150 5.30 -0.74 -36.46
N ASN A 151 4.98 -1.88 -35.80
CA ASN A 151 3.67 -2.52 -35.83
C ASN A 151 2.68 -1.96 -34.77
N GLY A 152 3.03 -0.89 -34.08
CA GLY A 152 2.17 -0.23 -33.10
C GLY A 152 2.16 -0.87 -31.71
N ILE A 153 3.12 -1.77 -31.42
CA ILE A 153 3.27 -2.41 -30.11
C ILE A 153 4.29 -1.62 -29.29
N SER A 154 3.86 -1.06 -28.17
CA SER A 154 4.77 -0.36 -27.26
C SER A 154 5.75 -1.32 -26.57
N VAL A 155 6.95 -0.84 -26.30
CA VAL A 155 8.02 -1.61 -25.66
C VAL A 155 8.43 -0.91 -24.36
N ILE A 156 8.50 -1.64 -23.28
CA ILE A 156 8.97 -1.17 -21.98
C ILE A 156 10.28 -1.91 -21.66
N PHE A 157 11.36 -1.18 -21.52
CA PHE A 157 12.59 -1.72 -20.93
C PHE A 157 12.45 -1.60 -19.41
N GLY A 158 12.20 -2.73 -18.73
CA GLY A 158 12.00 -2.77 -17.27
C GLY A 158 13.25 -2.37 -16.48
N LYS A 159 14.39 -2.51 -17.12
CA LYS A 159 15.70 -1.99 -16.75
C LYS A 159 16.46 -1.70 -18.05
N LEU A 160 17.39 -0.77 -18.05
CA LEU A 160 18.26 -0.60 -19.21
C LEU A 160 19.46 -1.54 -19.15
N PRO A 161 19.96 -2.04 -20.30
CA PRO A 161 21.27 -2.67 -20.38
C PRO A 161 22.38 -1.66 -20.10
N ASP A 162 23.58 -2.15 -19.80
CA ASP A 162 24.74 -1.32 -19.50
C ASP A 162 24.99 -0.23 -20.56
N ALA A 163 25.48 0.92 -20.14
CA ALA A 163 25.77 2.06 -21.01
C ALA A 163 26.73 1.71 -22.15
N SER A 164 27.69 0.80 -21.92
CA SER A 164 28.62 0.28 -22.93
C SER A 164 27.90 -0.50 -24.03
N ILE A 165 26.88 -1.31 -23.68
CA ILE A 165 26.04 -2.03 -24.64
C ILE A 165 25.23 -1.03 -25.47
N ILE A 166 24.59 -0.07 -24.83
CA ILE A 166 23.82 1.00 -25.48
C ILE A 166 24.75 1.80 -26.43
N GLY A 167 25.97 2.10 -25.98
CA GLY A 167 26.97 2.82 -26.76
C GLY A 167 27.38 2.09 -28.04
N SER A 168 27.52 0.77 -27.98
CA SER A 168 27.93 -0.06 -29.11
C SER A 168 26.82 -0.26 -30.16
N HIS A 169 25.54 -0.08 -29.80
CA HIS A 169 24.40 -0.36 -30.68
C HIS A 169 23.60 0.90 -31.06
N LYS A 170 23.95 1.52 -32.19
CA LYS A 170 23.27 2.73 -32.69
C LYS A 170 21.74 2.54 -32.82
N LEU A 171 21.29 1.35 -33.21
CA LEU A 171 19.86 1.06 -33.35
C LEU A 171 19.13 1.06 -32.00
N LEU A 172 19.76 0.49 -30.97
CA LEU A 172 19.23 0.49 -29.60
C LEU A 172 19.15 1.92 -29.03
N ARG A 173 20.21 2.73 -29.18
CA ARG A 173 20.19 4.15 -28.79
C ARG A 173 19.03 4.90 -29.45
N ARG A 174 18.81 4.70 -30.75
CA ARG A 174 17.71 5.34 -31.49
C ARG A 174 16.34 4.89 -30.96
N LEU A 175 16.20 3.60 -30.68
CA LEU A 175 14.98 3.02 -30.13
C LEU A 175 14.65 3.61 -28.74
N LEU A 176 15.66 3.75 -27.89
CA LEU A 176 15.55 4.34 -26.56
C LEU A 176 15.44 5.88 -26.57
N GLY A 177 15.67 6.53 -27.72
CA GLY A 177 15.68 7.99 -27.82
C GLY A 177 16.91 8.63 -27.17
N ILE A 178 18.05 7.92 -27.11
CA ILE A 178 19.31 8.42 -26.56
C ILE A 178 20.10 9.05 -27.69
N ASP A 179 20.45 10.34 -27.56
CA ASP A 179 21.30 11.07 -28.52
C ASP A 179 22.77 10.87 -28.17
N GLU A 180 23.15 11.11 -26.92
CA GLU A 180 24.52 11.06 -26.44
C GLU A 180 24.60 10.35 -25.07
N ILE A 181 25.70 9.64 -24.83
CA ILE A 181 26.11 9.13 -23.53
C ILE A 181 27.10 10.14 -22.94
N VAL A 182 26.65 10.96 -21.99
CA VAL A 182 27.47 11.99 -21.35
C VAL A 182 28.49 11.34 -20.41
N GLN A 183 28.00 10.42 -19.56
CA GLN A 183 28.84 9.62 -18.67
C GLN A 183 28.21 8.24 -18.50
N GLU A 184 29.04 7.20 -18.40
CA GLU A 184 28.56 5.83 -18.14
C GLU A 184 28.07 5.65 -16.71
N SER A 185 28.59 6.48 -15.78
CA SER A 185 28.18 6.47 -14.37
C SER A 185 28.45 7.84 -13.74
N VAL A 186 27.44 8.38 -13.06
CA VAL A 186 27.53 9.62 -12.26
C VAL A 186 26.82 9.39 -10.95
N THR A 187 27.36 9.96 -9.87
CA THR A 187 26.71 9.95 -8.57
C THR A 187 25.89 11.22 -8.40
N GLY A 188 24.60 11.06 -8.13
CA GLY A 188 23.68 12.13 -7.78
C GLY A 188 23.58 12.35 -6.27
N ASN A 189 22.76 13.31 -5.88
CA ASN A 189 22.44 13.62 -4.49
C ASN A 189 20.93 13.58 -4.20
N GLY A 190 20.14 13.08 -5.12
CA GLY A 190 18.69 12.92 -4.99
C GLY A 190 18.03 12.49 -6.29
N ILE A 191 16.72 12.31 -6.21
CA ILE A 191 15.87 11.92 -7.33
C ILE A 191 14.64 12.81 -7.34
N HIS A 192 14.26 13.28 -8.53
CA HIS A 192 13.09 14.10 -8.77
C HIS A 192 12.05 13.31 -9.57
N LEU A 193 10.92 12.99 -8.97
CA LEU A 193 9.73 12.41 -9.61
C LEU A 193 8.76 13.53 -9.95
N TYR A 194 8.44 13.68 -11.24
CA TYR A 194 7.51 14.70 -11.72
C TYR A 194 6.04 14.31 -11.48
N SER A 195 5.20 15.33 -11.31
CA SER A 195 3.75 15.14 -11.17
C SER A 195 3.12 14.46 -12.38
N GLY A 196 1.97 13.79 -12.16
CA GLY A 196 1.15 13.17 -13.20
C GLY A 196 1.65 11.82 -13.71
N PHE A 197 2.77 11.31 -13.23
CA PHE A 197 3.20 9.93 -13.50
C PHE A 197 2.59 8.98 -12.47
N LEU A 198 3.08 8.97 -11.23
CA LEU A 198 2.44 8.28 -10.11
C LEU A 198 1.47 9.23 -9.39
N LEU A 199 0.52 8.68 -8.63
CA LEU A 199 -0.33 9.44 -7.74
C LEU A 199 0.48 10.06 -6.58
N GLY A 200 -0.09 11.08 -5.95
CA GLY A 200 0.52 11.79 -4.83
C GLY A 200 1.37 13.01 -5.23
N GLY A 201 1.37 13.37 -6.53
CA GLY A 201 2.00 14.57 -7.04
C GLY A 201 3.53 14.49 -7.17
N GLU A 202 4.15 15.65 -7.37
CA GLU A 202 5.59 15.82 -7.53
C GLU A 202 6.32 15.62 -6.19
N VAL A 203 7.49 14.95 -6.24
CA VAL A 203 8.32 14.74 -5.05
C VAL A 203 9.81 14.75 -5.38
N ILE A 204 10.59 15.30 -4.45
CA ILE A 204 12.06 15.32 -4.50
C ILE A 204 12.59 14.48 -3.33
N TYR A 205 13.20 13.37 -3.67
CA TYR A 205 13.88 12.48 -2.73
C TYR A 205 15.34 12.94 -2.59
N LYS A 206 15.58 13.83 -1.64
CA LYS A 206 16.90 14.36 -1.35
C LYS A 206 17.02 14.65 0.14
N ALA A 207 18.10 14.20 0.75
CA ALA A 207 18.45 14.55 2.11
C ALA A 207 19.07 15.95 2.15
N TYR A 208 18.59 16.79 3.05
CA TYR A 208 19.09 18.16 3.27
C TYR A 208 19.88 18.30 4.57
N ASN A 209 19.88 17.28 5.42
CA ASN A 209 20.58 17.25 6.70
C ASN A 209 20.92 15.81 7.08
N GLU A 210 21.79 15.64 8.10
CA GLU A 210 22.25 14.33 8.58
C GLU A 210 21.11 13.42 9.09
N GLU A 211 20.00 13.98 9.54
CA GLU A 211 18.85 13.20 9.99
C GLU A 211 18.09 12.60 8.80
N GLU A 212 17.90 13.39 7.74
CA GLU A 212 17.25 12.91 6.51
C GLU A 212 18.16 11.97 5.70
N GLU A 213 19.50 12.02 5.87
CA GLU A 213 20.43 11.07 5.26
C GLU A 213 20.14 9.61 5.70
N LYS A 214 19.57 9.41 6.89
CA LYS A 214 19.16 8.10 7.37
C LYS A 214 17.97 7.52 6.57
N ASN A 215 17.19 8.38 5.91
CA ASN A 215 16.04 7.99 5.09
C ASN A 215 16.45 7.69 3.64
N GLN A 216 17.70 7.96 3.28
CA GLN A 216 18.22 7.77 1.93
C GLN A 216 18.63 6.31 1.71
N ASP A 217 17.77 5.58 1.01
CA ASP A 217 17.93 4.17 0.65
C ASP A 217 17.79 3.92 -0.86
N MET A 218 17.67 4.99 -1.65
CA MET A 218 17.61 4.91 -3.11
C MET A 218 19.01 4.87 -3.72
N GLU A 219 19.16 4.13 -4.83
CA GLU A 219 20.39 4.15 -5.59
C GLU A 219 20.59 5.52 -6.25
N LEU A 220 21.72 6.16 -5.98
CA LEU A 220 22.08 7.48 -6.51
C LEU A 220 23.19 7.42 -7.56
N THR A 221 23.59 6.23 -8.02
CA THR A 221 24.58 6.04 -9.07
C THR A 221 23.91 5.56 -10.34
N PHE A 222 23.97 6.34 -11.41
CA PHE A 222 23.26 6.06 -12.64
C PHE A 222 24.02 6.58 -13.87
N PRO A 223 23.79 6.03 -15.09
CA PRO A 223 24.31 6.58 -16.33
C PRO A 223 23.65 7.92 -16.66
N TRP A 224 24.38 8.79 -17.33
CA TRP A 224 23.89 10.09 -17.78
C TRP A 224 23.78 10.14 -19.30
N TYR A 225 22.55 10.32 -19.77
CA TYR A 225 22.22 10.41 -21.19
C TYR A 225 21.63 11.76 -21.55
N HIS A 226 21.98 12.30 -22.73
CA HIS A 226 21.16 13.30 -23.39
C HIS A 226 20.14 12.59 -24.28
N LEU A 227 18.88 13.03 -24.20
CA LEU A 227 17.78 12.44 -24.95
C LEU A 227 17.45 13.25 -26.19
N THR A 228 16.96 12.57 -27.23
CA THR A 228 16.47 13.21 -28.46
C THR A 228 15.25 14.06 -28.19
N SER A 229 15.02 15.12 -28.98
CA SER A 229 13.80 15.95 -28.85
C SER A 229 12.52 15.11 -28.96
N GLY A 230 11.46 15.54 -28.25
CA GLY A 230 10.17 14.85 -28.20
C GLY A 230 10.16 13.63 -27.28
N THR A 231 11.13 13.49 -26.39
CA THR A 231 11.15 12.51 -25.31
C THR A 231 10.54 13.14 -24.07
N LYS A 232 9.59 12.44 -23.41
CA LYS A 232 8.98 12.87 -22.14
C LYS A 232 9.68 12.18 -20.98
N ILE A 233 10.11 12.96 -20.00
CA ILE A 233 10.82 12.47 -18.81
C ILE A 233 9.86 12.49 -17.62
N TYR A 234 9.86 11.42 -16.82
CA TYR A 234 9.02 11.26 -15.64
C TYR A 234 9.83 11.28 -14.35
N MET A 235 11.10 10.92 -14.40
CA MET A 235 11.99 10.91 -13.24
C MET A 235 13.41 11.26 -13.64
N LYS A 236 14.10 12.06 -12.84
CA LYS A 236 15.50 12.48 -13.02
C LYS A 236 16.33 12.24 -11.79
N GLY A 237 17.60 11.92 -11.98
CA GLY A 237 18.62 12.05 -10.95
C GLY A 237 19.03 13.50 -10.78
N MET A 238 19.33 13.91 -9.56
CA MET A 238 19.79 15.27 -9.24
C MET A 238 21.32 15.27 -9.04
N LEU A 239 21.97 16.31 -9.50
CA LEU A 239 23.42 16.49 -9.37
C LEU A 239 23.74 17.63 -8.39
N GLU A 240 24.88 17.53 -7.72
CA GLU A 240 25.36 18.62 -6.83
C GLU A 240 25.96 19.79 -7.60
N ASP A 241 26.38 19.56 -8.86
CA ASP A 241 27.05 20.58 -9.65
C ASP A 241 26.09 21.73 -10.04
N PRO A 242 26.25 22.93 -9.45
CA PRO A 242 25.37 24.05 -9.73
C PRO A 242 25.55 24.63 -11.14
N THR A 243 26.56 24.20 -11.87
CA THR A 243 26.80 24.64 -13.27
C THR A 243 25.97 23.87 -14.27
N VAL A 244 25.42 22.71 -13.89
CA VAL A 244 24.55 21.89 -14.73
C VAL A 244 23.10 22.38 -14.61
N ASN A 245 22.50 22.68 -15.75
CA ASN A 245 21.08 23.05 -15.79
C ASN A 245 20.20 21.86 -15.34
N ILE A 246 19.20 22.12 -14.49
CA ILE A 246 18.23 21.11 -14.02
C ILE A 246 17.56 20.38 -15.19
N GLN A 247 17.36 21.06 -16.33
CA GLN A 247 16.81 20.43 -17.54
C GLN A 247 17.73 19.36 -18.14
N GLU A 248 19.03 19.45 -17.89
CA GLU A 248 20.04 18.50 -18.39
C GLU A 248 20.36 17.37 -17.42
N TYR A 249 19.74 17.35 -16.23
CA TYR A 249 19.94 16.31 -15.24
C TYR A 249 19.65 14.91 -15.81
N PRO A 250 20.37 13.86 -15.35
CA PRO A 250 20.25 12.49 -15.85
C PRO A 250 18.80 11.99 -15.81
N PRO A 251 18.21 11.59 -16.94
CA PRO A 251 16.89 10.98 -16.95
C PRO A 251 16.97 9.58 -16.36
N LEU A 252 16.01 9.21 -15.50
CA LEU A 252 15.91 7.87 -14.91
C LEU A 252 14.72 7.08 -15.46
N ILE A 253 13.60 7.76 -15.73
CA ILE A 253 12.43 7.15 -16.40
C ILE A 253 11.97 8.11 -17.48
N TRP A 254 11.85 7.60 -18.72
CA TRP A 254 11.37 8.41 -19.83
C TRP A 254 10.63 7.59 -20.90
N ARG A 255 9.94 8.30 -21.79
CA ARG A 255 9.22 7.75 -22.93
C ARG A 255 9.69 8.41 -24.24
N LYS A 256 10.05 7.60 -25.21
CA LYS A 256 10.22 8.02 -26.61
C LYS A 256 8.99 7.65 -27.41
N ASN A 257 8.34 8.64 -28.03
CA ASN A 257 7.19 8.41 -28.89
C ASN A 257 7.64 8.09 -30.32
N PHE A 258 6.93 7.15 -30.92
CA PHE A 258 6.90 6.85 -32.34
C PHE A 258 5.47 7.12 -32.86
N THR A 259 5.25 6.96 -34.16
CA THR A 259 3.96 7.33 -34.76
C THR A 259 2.76 6.59 -34.13
N THR A 260 2.92 5.31 -33.82
CA THR A 260 1.83 4.43 -33.36
C THR A 260 2.11 3.72 -32.04
N ALA A 261 3.31 3.86 -31.50
CA ALA A 261 3.74 3.19 -30.27
C ALA A 261 4.72 4.05 -29.49
N SER A 262 5.02 3.63 -28.28
CA SER A 262 5.99 4.28 -27.40
C SER A 262 7.05 3.28 -26.91
N VAL A 263 8.23 3.78 -26.63
CA VAL A 263 9.28 3.02 -25.93
C VAL A 263 9.55 3.70 -24.60
N PHE A 264 9.42 2.94 -23.51
CA PHE A 264 9.76 3.39 -22.17
C PHE A 264 11.11 2.80 -21.76
N ALA A 265 11.85 3.58 -21.03
CA ALA A 265 13.15 3.21 -20.49
C ALA A 265 13.19 3.50 -18.98
N VAL A 266 13.69 2.55 -18.20
CA VAL A 266 13.85 2.63 -16.76
C VAL A 266 15.31 2.39 -16.40
N ILE A 267 15.91 3.30 -15.65
CA ILE A 267 17.22 3.13 -15.00
C ILE A 267 16.98 2.82 -13.53
N GLY A 268 17.60 1.75 -13.04
CA GLY A 268 17.42 1.23 -11.68
C GLY A 268 16.53 -0.01 -11.64
N ASP A 269 16.31 -0.51 -10.44
CA ASP A 269 15.66 -1.80 -10.16
C ASP A 269 14.17 -1.66 -9.73
N TYR A 270 13.52 -0.57 -10.13
CA TYR A 270 12.14 -0.24 -9.73
C TYR A 270 11.08 -1.25 -10.18
N MET A 271 11.41 -2.10 -11.17
CA MET A 271 10.49 -3.09 -11.74
C MET A 271 10.63 -4.48 -11.12
N THR A 272 11.32 -4.61 -9.98
CA THR A 272 11.62 -5.91 -9.34
C THR A 272 10.87 -6.14 -8.03
N ASP A 273 10.11 -5.16 -7.55
CA ASP A 273 9.29 -5.24 -6.34
C ASP A 273 7.93 -4.56 -6.57
N ALA A 274 7.16 -4.30 -5.52
CA ALA A 274 5.85 -3.65 -5.60
C ALA A 274 5.90 -2.25 -6.26
N THR A 275 7.07 -1.61 -6.32
CA THR A 275 7.25 -0.33 -7.01
C THR A 275 6.93 -0.44 -8.50
N GLY A 276 7.16 -1.59 -9.13
CA GLY A 276 6.86 -1.83 -10.55
C GLY A 276 5.36 -1.77 -10.88
N LEU A 277 4.48 -2.08 -9.94
CA LEU A 277 3.03 -2.14 -10.18
C LEU A 277 2.46 -0.81 -10.67
N GLY A 278 2.70 0.28 -9.93
CA GLY A 278 2.21 1.60 -10.33
C GLY A 278 2.98 2.19 -11.48
N MET A 279 4.27 1.88 -11.61
CA MET A 279 5.05 2.32 -12.76
C MET A 279 4.51 1.75 -14.07
N LEU A 280 4.16 0.44 -14.11
CA LEU A 280 3.50 -0.15 -15.28
C LEU A 280 2.11 0.46 -15.52
N THR A 281 1.34 0.70 -14.47
CA THR A 281 0.02 1.34 -14.55
C THR A 281 0.14 2.75 -15.12
N ALA A 282 1.11 3.53 -14.66
CA ALA A 282 1.39 4.87 -15.16
C ALA A 282 1.83 4.84 -16.62
N MET A 283 2.72 3.93 -17.00
CA MET A 283 3.17 3.76 -18.39
C MET A 283 2.01 3.35 -19.31
N LEU A 284 1.11 2.45 -18.85
CA LEU A 284 -0.09 2.10 -19.60
C LEU A 284 -0.98 3.33 -19.83
N SER A 285 -1.15 4.16 -18.81
CA SER A 285 -1.97 5.39 -18.91
C SER A 285 -1.36 6.39 -19.90
N GLU A 286 -0.05 6.45 -20.00
CA GLU A 286 0.64 7.31 -20.96
C GLU A 286 0.56 6.81 -22.42
N MET A 287 0.16 5.57 -22.66
CA MET A 287 -0.04 4.98 -24.00
C MET A 287 -1.46 5.19 -24.54
N GLN A 288 -2.41 5.59 -23.72
CA GLN A 288 -3.85 5.64 -24.05
C GLN A 288 -4.42 7.05 -23.87
N SER A 289 -5.52 7.36 -24.54
CA SER A 289 -6.23 8.64 -24.37
C SER A 289 -6.88 8.76 -23.00
N TYR A 290 -7.35 7.66 -22.45
CA TYR A 290 -7.80 7.49 -21.07
C TYR A 290 -7.45 6.07 -20.61
N THR A 291 -7.41 5.86 -19.32
CA THR A 291 -7.23 4.53 -18.73
C THR A 291 -8.19 4.37 -17.56
N ILE A 292 -8.92 3.25 -17.56
CA ILE A 292 -9.74 2.85 -16.42
C ILE A 292 -9.31 1.45 -15.97
N TYR A 293 -9.15 1.28 -14.67
CA TYR A 293 -8.69 0.01 -14.10
C TYR A 293 -9.22 -0.18 -12.68
N PRO A 294 -9.43 -1.43 -12.25
CA PRO A 294 -9.96 -1.72 -10.93
C PRO A 294 -8.93 -1.44 -9.84
N VAL A 295 -9.42 -1.03 -8.66
CA VAL A 295 -8.62 -0.80 -7.45
C VAL A 295 -9.32 -1.38 -6.22
N VAL A 296 -8.57 -1.60 -5.14
CA VAL A 296 -9.11 -2.08 -3.86
C VAL A 296 -9.84 -0.95 -3.12
N ASN A 297 -9.32 0.26 -3.17
CA ASN A 297 -9.79 1.43 -2.43
C ASN A 297 -9.81 1.21 -0.91
N ALA A 298 -8.66 0.88 -0.32
CA ALA A 298 -8.54 0.59 1.11
C ALA A 298 -7.24 1.13 1.69
N GLN A 299 -7.35 1.81 2.82
CA GLN A 299 -6.21 2.28 3.60
C GLN A 299 -6.33 1.76 5.02
N ASN A 300 -5.38 0.93 5.46
CA ASN A 300 -5.38 0.27 6.75
C ASN A 300 -4.37 0.88 7.72
N PHE A 301 -4.78 1.06 8.97
CA PHE A 301 -3.89 1.34 10.08
C PHE A 301 -3.95 0.19 11.08
N ILE A 302 -2.83 -0.54 11.24
CA ILE A 302 -2.72 -1.77 12.00
C ILE A 302 -1.86 -1.54 13.23
N ALA A 303 -2.46 -1.65 14.43
CA ALA A 303 -1.73 -1.70 15.68
C ALA A 303 -1.42 -3.17 16.01
N ALA A 304 -0.25 -3.65 15.59
CA ALA A 304 0.18 -5.01 15.91
C ALA A 304 0.59 -5.12 17.38
N ASN A 305 0.30 -6.30 17.97
CA ASN A 305 0.65 -6.61 19.35
C ASN A 305 0.00 -5.63 20.35
N TYR A 306 -1.21 -5.18 20.04
CA TYR A 306 -1.97 -4.22 20.82
C TYR A 306 -3.49 -4.54 20.79
N PRO A 307 -4.14 -4.47 21.94
CA PRO A 307 -3.61 -4.40 23.29
C PRO A 307 -3.03 -5.73 23.78
N ALA A 308 -2.47 -5.75 25.00
CA ALA A 308 -2.12 -6.98 25.72
C ALA A 308 -2.97 -7.12 26.97
N ALA A 309 -3.38 -8.36 27.26
CA ALA A 309 -4.24 -8.66 28.41
C ALA A 309 -3.47 -8.96 29.70
N ALA A 310 -2.17 -9.27 29.61
CA ALA A 310 -1.33 -9.56 30.76
C ALA A 310 -0.56 -8.33 31.23
N ASN A 311 -0.51 -8.10 32.55
CA ASN A 311 0.23 -6.99 33.16
C ASN A 311 1.68 -7.38 33.46
N GLU A 312 2.42 -7.73 32.44
CA GLU A 312 3.79 -8.25 32.45
C GLU A 312 4.85 -7.16 32.22
N ASN A 313 6.16 -7.49 32.25
CA ASN A 313 7.29 -6.59 32.03
C ASN A 313 7.25 -5.28 32.86
N SER A 314 6.58 -5.31 34.01
CA SER A 314 6.29 -4.10 34.81
C SER A 314 7.53 -3.41 35.36
N SER A 315 8.67 -4.08 35.48
CA SER A 315 9.93 -3.50 35.96
C SER A 315 10.54 -2.53 34.95
N ILE A 316 10.60 -2.92 33.68
CA ILE A 316 11.14 -2.11 32.59
C ILE A 316 10.19 -0.94 32.28
N LEU A 317 8.89 -1.21 32.20
CA LEU A 317 7.88 -0.19 31.91
C LEU A 317 7.78 0.89 33.01
N ARG A 318 7.94 0.51 34.29
CA ARG A 318 8.04 1.50 35.38
C ARG A 318 9.30 2.35 35.30
N GLN A 319 10.41 1.77 34.86
CA GLN A 319 11.66 2.51 34.69
C GLN A 319 11.56 3.52 33.52
N MET A 320 10.99 3.10 32.39
CA MET A 320 10.90 3.93 31.18
C MET A 320 9.73 4.93 31.21
N TYR A 321 8.55 4.48 31.61
CA TYR A 321 7.31 5.24 31.48
C TYR A 321 6.63 5.57 32.81
N SER A 322 7.19 5.11 33.95
CA SER A 322 6.56 5.19 35.29
C SER A 322 5.19 4.52 35.36
N GLN A 323 4.94 3.52 34.51
CA GLN A 323 3.68 2.82 34.33
C GLN A 323 3.83 1.30 34.43
N THR A 324 2.73 0.60 34.70
CA THR A 324 2.61 -0.84 34.43
C THR A 324 2.23 -1.08 32.97
N MET A 325 2.23 -2.33 32.47
CA MET A 325 1.78 -2.65 31.11
C MET A 325 0.36 -2.09 30.85
N ARG A 326 -0.58 -2.33 31.77
CA ARG A 326 -1.94 -1.78 31.67
C ARG A 326 -1.95 -0.25 31.53
N GLY A 327 -1.25 0.46 32.41
CA GLY A 327 -1.17 1.93 32.37
C GLY A 327 -0.47 2.44 31.10
N PHE A 328 0.60 1.76 30.68
CA PHE A 328 1.31 2.10 29.46
C PHE A 328 0.40 1.97 28.21
N LEU A 329 -0.26 0.84 28.05
CA LEU A 329 -1.11 0.62 26.88
C LEU A 329 -2.35 1.54 26.86
N ARG A 330 -2.99 1.77 28.04
CA ARG A 330 -4.21 2.57 28.14
C ARG A 330 -3.96 4.07 28.13
N ASP A 331 -2.99 4.53 28.93
CA ASP A 331 -2.84 5.95 29.23
C ASP A 331 -1.75 6.62 28.35
N VAL A 332 -0.89 5.82 27.69
CA VAL A 332 0.23 6.31 26.88
C VAL A 332 0.06 5.96 25.40
N VAL A 333 -0.24 4.69 25.08
CA VAL A 333 -0.34 4.23 23.68
C VAL A 333 -1.70 4.58 23.05
N TRP A 334 -2.81 4.27 23.72
CA TRP A 334 -4.15 4.48 23.20
C TRP A 334 -4.42 5.93 22.71
N PRO A 335 -4.06 7.00 23.47
CA PRO A 335 -4.30 8.36 23.01
C PRO A 335 -3.61 8.71 21.69
N ALA A 336 -2.48 8.08 21.39
CA ALA A 336 -1.79 8.30 20.10
C ALA A 336 -2.58 7.67 18.95
N PHE A 337 -3.11 6.47 19.11
CA PHE A 337 -3.92 5.81 18.10
C PHE A 337 -5.26 6.53 17.85
N SER A 338 -5.99 6.89 18.91
CA SER A 338 -7.20 7.72 18.78
C SER A 338 -6.90 9.06 18.09
N SER A 339 -5.74 9.67 18.37
CA SER A 339 -5.33 10.91 17.68
C SER A 339 -5.07 10.71 16.18
N ILE A 340 -4.62 9.54 15.75
CA ILE A 340 -4.46 9.21 14.33
C ILE A 340 -5.84 9.12 13.67
N ASN A 341 -6.79 8.37 14.24
CA ASN A 341 -8.16 8.28 13.74
C ASN A 341 -8.81 9.67 13.57
N ILE A 342 -8.65 10.54 14.56
CA ILE A 342 -9.22 11.91 14.53
C ILE A 342 -8.59 12.78 13.43
N LYS A 343 -7.29 12.61 13.15
CA LYS A 343 -6.55 13.48 12.22
C LYS A 343 -6.54 12.98 10.77
N THR A 344 -6.91 11.74 10.56
CA THR A 344 -6.89 11.08 9.26
C THR A 344 -8.22 10.38 9.01
N SER A 345 -8.36 9.70 7.88
CA SER A 345 -9.49 8.80 7.62
C SER A 345 -9.18 7.34 7.95
N PHE A 346 -8.03 7.04 8.57
CA PHE A 346 -7.71 5.69 8.98
C PHE A 346 -8.65 5.19 10.08
N ILE A 347 -9.00 3.92 9.99
CA ILE A 347 -9.75 3.18 11.00
C ILE A 347 -8.80 2.18 11.65
N LEU A 348 -8.78 2.15 12.98
CA LEU A 348 -7.86 1.32 13.73
C LEU A 348 -8.22 -0.16 13.63
N SER A 349 -7.26 -0.99 13.21
CA SER A 349 -7.31 -2.45 13.36
C SER A 349 -6.30 -2.89 14.42
N SER A 350 -6.79 -3.23 15.60
CA SER A 350 -5.98 -3.69 16.73
C SER A 350 -5.76 -5.19 16.67
N MET A 351 -4.50 -5.64 16.56
CA MET A 351 -4.12 -7.06 16.59
C MET A 351 -3.67 -7.41 18.00
N MET A 352 -4.62 -7.90 18.79
CA MET A 352 -4.45 -8.17 20.22
C MET A 352 -3.48 -9.32 20.47
N THR A 353 -2.57 -9.12 21.42
CA THR A 353 -1.75 -10.16 22.02
C THR A 353 -2.30 -10.49 23.42
N ILE A 354 -2.68 -11.73 23.67
CA ILE A 354 -3.19 -12.12 24.98
C ILE A 354 -2.10 -11.97 26.05
N GLN A 355 -0.92 -12.48 25.75
CA GLN A 355 0.28 -12.37 26.59
C GLN A 355 1.52 -12.31 25.70
N PHE A 356 2.50 -11.46 26.03
CA PHE A 356 3.78 -11.42 25.32
C PHE A 356 4.73 -12.51 25.77
N ASP A 357 4.86 -12.72 27.09
CA ASP A 357 5.78 -13.68 27.69
C ASP A 357 5.04 -14.76 28.47
N TYR A 358 4.86 -15.92 27.87
CA TYR A 358 4.19 -17.08 28.48
C TYR A 358 4.97 -17.70 29.62
N THR A 359 6.24 -17.28 29.83
CA THR A 359 7.07 -17.68 30.97
C THR A 359 6.95 -16.73 32.18
N ASP A 360 6.31 -15.54 32.00
CA ASP A 360 6.04 -14.60 33.09
C ASP A 360 4.97 -15.18 34.05
N THR A 361 5.01 -14.77 35.30
CA THR A 361 4.03 -15.12 36.32
C THR A 361 2.73 -14.32 36.19
N ALA A 362 2.73 -13.20 35.49
CA ALA A 362 1.55 -12.41 35.18
C ALA A 362 0.57 -13.24 34.32
N LYS A 363 -0.70 -13.11 34.60
CA LYS A 363 -1.74 -13.80 33.82
C LYS A 363 -2.68 -12.77 33.17
N PRO A 364 -3.24 -13.12 32.01
CA PRO A 364 -4.22 -12.27 31.32
C PRO A 364 -5.41 -11.91 32.21
N ASN A 365 -5.90 -10.68 32.07
CA ASN A 365 -7.05 -10.16 32.81
C ASN A 365 -8.23 -9.90 31.87
N SER A 366 -9.39 -10.47 32.19
CA SER A 366 -10.62 -10.32 31.41
C SER A 366 -11.18 -8.89 31.41
N GLU A 367 -11.00 -8.12 32.48
CA GLU A 367 -11.46 -6.72 32.56
C GLU A 367 -10.72 -5.83 31.56
N ASP A 368 -9.42 -6.06 31.35
CA ASP A 368 -8.65 -5.30 30.37
C ASP A 368 -9.13 -5.59 28.95
N ILE A 369 -9.48 -6.85 28.64
CA ILE A 369 -10.04 -7.23 27.35
C ILE A 369 -11.33 -6.48 27.08
N GLN A 370 -12.28 -6.50 28.04
CA GLN A 370 -13.58 -5.85 27.88
C GLN A 370 -13.42 -4.34 27.65
N TYR A 371 -12.53 -3.69 28.40
CA TYR A 371 -12.22 -2.28 28.22
C TYR A 371 -11.73 -1.96 26.79
N TYR A 372 -10.78 -2.73 26.28
CA TYR A 372 -10.24 -2.46 24.95
C TYR A 372 -11.21 -2.81 23.82
N MET A 373 -12.02 -3.86 23.98
CA MET A 373 -13.06 -4.20 23.02
C MET A 373 -14.06 -3.05 22.87
N GLU A 374 -14.49 -2.44 23.99
CA GLU A 374 -15.37 -1.28 23.96
C GLU A 374 -14.68 -0.06 23.34
N ALA A 375 -13.46 0.27 23.78
CA ALA A 375 -12.73 1.43 23.27
C ALA A 375 -12.46 1.36 21.76
N VAL A 376 -12.10 0.19 21.24
CA VAL A 376 -11.89 -0.02 19.81
C VAL A 376 -13.21 0.07 19.03
N ASN A 377 -14.30 -0.48 19.58
CA ASN A 377 -15.62 -0.42 18.95
C ASN A 377 -16.18 1.01 18.90
N GLU A 378 -15.97 1.81 19.94
CA GLU A 378 -16.36 3.24 19.95
C GLU A 378 -15.67 4.06 18.83
N GLU A 379 -14.47 3.67 18.44
CA GLU A 379 -13.71 4.27 17.33
C GLU A 379 -14.01 3.58 15.98
N GLU A 380 -15.07 2.77 15.90
CA GLU A 380 -15.45 1.97 14.72
C GLU A 380 -14.32 1.02 14.23
N GLY A 381 -13.39 0.68 15.13
CA GLY A 381 -12.23 -0.15 14.86
C GLY A 381 -12.53 -1.64 14.91
N GLU A 382 -11.50 -2.45 14.64
CA GLU A 382 -11.54 -3.90 14.66
C GLU A 382 -10.57 -4.48 15.67
N MET A 383 -10.97 -5.57 16.35
CA MET A 383 -10.09 -6.36 17.19
C MET A 383 -9.78 -7.70 16.51
N GLY A 384 -8.56 -7.85 16.00
CA GLY A 384 -8.00 -9.09 15.48
C GLY A 384 -7.09 -9.78 16.50
N TYR A 385 -6.56 -10.93 16.15
CA TYR A 385 -5.62 -11.70 16.96
C TYR A 385 -4.19 -11.57 16.45
N SER A 386 -3.24 -11.43 17.38
CA SER A 386 -1.81 -11.49 17.09
C SER A 386 -1.21 -12.79 17.60
N ALA A 387 -0.56 -13.54 16.71
CA ALA A 387 0.18 -14.76 17.05
C ALA A 387 1.63 -14.47 17.51
N TYR A 388 1.87 -13.33 18.13
CA TYR A 388 3.21 -12.91 18.55
C TYR A 388 3.49 -13.28 20.01
N ASN A 389 4.71 -13.74 20.31
CA ASN A 389 5.23 -13.84 21.67
C ASN A 389 6.74 -13.58 21.70
N VAL A 390 7.24 -13.11 22.85
CA VAL A 390 8.67 -12.87 23.10
C VAL A 390 9.35 -14.05 23.79
N SER A 391 8.58 -15.02 24.26
CA SER A 391 9.07 -16.23 24.90
C SER A 391 9.43 -17.31 23.86
N ASN A 392 10.10 -18.37 24.31
CA ASN A 392 10.36 -19.55 23.46
C ASN A 392 9.20 -20.57 23.47
N THR A 393 8.00 -20.15 23.85
CA THR A 393 6.81 -21.00 23.86
C THR A 393 6.42 -21.36 22.43
N SER A 394 6.09 -22.61 22.19
CA SER A 394 5.67 -23.04 20.86
C SER A 394 4.32 -22.40 20.48
N ILE A 395 4.13 -22.14 19.18
CA ILE A 395 2.88 -21.55 18.68
C ILE A 395 1.65 -22.37 19.12
N SER A 396 1.75 -23.68 19.10
CA SER A 396 0.64 -24.57 19.48
C SER A 396 0.29 -24.48 20.96
N GLU A 397 1.28 -24.35 21.85
CA GLU A 397 1.06 -24.15 23.28
C GLU A 397 0.46 -22.77 23.55
N MET A 398 1.03 -21.73 22.93
CA MET A 398 0.51 -20.36 23.01
C MET A 398 -0.97 -20.29 22.61
N ILE A 399 -1.31 -20.76 21.41
CA ILE A 399 -2.71 -20.71 20.93
C ILE A 399 -3.64 -21.53 21.83
N SER A 400 -3.16 -22.63 22.42
CA SER A 400 -3.96 -23.44 23.34
C SER A 400 -4.26 -22.69 24.65
N GLU A 401 -3.27 -22.00 25.22
CA GLU A 401 -3.45 -21.18 26.44
C GLU A 401 -4.37 -19.99 26.15
N ASP A 402 -4.19 -19.34 25.02
CA ASP A 402 -4.98 -18.20 24.59
C ASP A 402 -6.44 -18.58 24.35
N ALA A 403 -6.68 -19.69 23.66
CA ALA A 403 -8.01 -20.22 23.44
C ALA A 403 -8.73 -20.56 24.76
N ASP A 404 -8.01 -21.17 25.71
CA ASP A 404 -8.55 -21.48 27.04
C ASP A 404 -8.94 -20.24 27.83
N PHE A 405 -8.15 -19.17 27.75
CA PHE A 405 -8.45 -17.90 28.38
C PHE A 405 -9.63 -17.20 27.68
N TRP A 406 -9.57 -17.09 26.34
CA TRP A 406 -10.56 -16.38 25.52
C TRP A 406 -11.95 -16.98 25.63
N ASN A 407 -12.06 -18.31 25.53
CA ASN A 407 -13.31 -19.03 25.65
C ASN A 407 -14.01 -18.87 27.04
N LYS A 408 -13.24 -18.48 28.05
CA LYS A 408 -13.79 -18.16 29.38
C LYS A 408 -14.19 -16.69 29.49
N THR A 409 -13.55 -15.81 28.73
CA THR A 409 -13.70 -14.36 28.81
C THR A 409 -14.78 -13.85 27.85
N LEU A 410 -14.70 -14.23 26.58
CA LEU A 410 -15.59 -13.81 25.49
C LEU A 410 -15.89 -15.00 24.57
N PRO A 411 -16.69 -16.00 25.02
CA PRO A 411 -16.91 -17.25 24.29
C PRO A 411 -17.58 -17.06 22.93
N ASP A 412 -18.36 -16.00 22.76
CA ASP A 412 -19.14 -15.73 21.56
C ASP A 412 -18.37 -14.88 20.53
N TYR A 413 -17.26 -14.23 20.93
CA TYR A 413 -16.43 -13.45 20.02
C TYR A 413 -15.40 -14.35 19.32
N GLN A 414 -15.32 -14.24 18.00
CA GLN A 414 -14.36 -14.98 17.16
C GLN A 414 -13.59 -14.00 16.28
N PHE A 415 -12.28 -14.14 16.23
CA PHE A 415 -11.42 -13.27 15.42
C PHE A 415 -11.62 -13.51 13.93
N ALA A 416 -11.78 -12.43 13.16
CA ALA A 416 -11.87 -12.45 11.71
C ALA A 416 -10.50 -12.24 11.03
N SER A 417 -9.57 -11.60 11.74
CA SER A 417 -8.24 -11.24 11.24
C SER A 417 -7.13 -11.76 12.16
N LEU A 418 -5.98 -12.08 11.55
CA LEU A 418 -4.80 -12.64 12.22
C LEU A 418 -3.55 -11.88 11.78
N TYR A 419 -2.82 -11.32 12.72
CA TYR A 419 -1.45 -10.88 12.52
C TYR A 419 -0.48 -12.00 12.87
N TYR A 420 0.35 -12.40 11.90
CA TYR A 420 1.27 -13.53 12.05
C TYR A 420 2.76 -13.11 12.09
N GLY A 421 3.07 -11.81 11.99
CA GLY A 421 4.44 -11.30 12.02
C GLY A 421 5.34 -11.94 10.95
N ASP A 422 6.46 -12.53 11.38
CA ASP A 422 7.47 -13.15 10.51
C ASP A 422 7.31 -14.67 10.35
N TYR A 423 6.20 -15.25 10.79
CA TYR A 423 6.00 -16.69 10.64
C TYR A 423 5.95 -17.13 9.18
N SER A 424 6.56 -18.28 8.89
CA SER A 424 6.51 -18.85 7.54
C SER A 424 5.08 -19.24 7.14
N GLN A 425 4.81 -19.25 5.85
CA GLN A 425 3.51 -19.66 5.31
C GLN A 425 3.02 -21.01 5.86
N LYS A 426 3.94 -21.97 6.06
CA LYS A 426 3.60 -23.27 6.67
C LYS A 426 3.16 -23.13 8.14
N ALA A 427 3.77 -22.23 8.90
CA ALA A 427 3.38 -21.96 10.27
C ALA A 427 2.02 -21.26 10.33
N VAL A 428 1.78 -20.31 9.44
CA VAL A 428 0.48 -19.63 9.28
C VAL A 428 -0.64 -20.63 9.01
N GLN A 429 -0.43 -21.58 8.07
CA GLN A 429 -1.41 -22.64 7.82
C GLN A 429 -1.67 -23.49 9.08
N GLY A 430 -0.62 -23.83 9.84
CA GLY A 430 -0.79 -24.57 11.12
C GLY A 430 -1.56 -23.78 12.17
N ILE A 431 -1.45 -22.44 12.19
CA ILE A 431 -2.25 -21.56 13.05
C ILE A 431 -3.72 -21.59 12.60
N LEU A 432 -3.97 -21.42 11.30
CA LEU A 432 -5.33 -21.39 10.73
C LEU A 432 -6.09 -22.73 10.87
N ASP A 433 -5.37 -23.84 10.94
CA ASP A 433 -5.98 -25.19 11.15
C ASP A 433 -6.50 -25.37 12.59
N ASN A 434 -6.20 -24.45 13.52
CA ASN A 434 -6.69 -24.51 14.89
C ASN A 434 -8.18 -24.09 14.96
N SER A 435 -8.98 -24.77 15.77
CA SER A 435 -10.40 -24.44 15.96
C SER A 435 -10.65 -23.02 16.48
N PHE A 436 -9.71 -22.44 17.23
CA PHE A 436 -9.77 -21.06 17.70
C PHE A 436 -9.72 -20.05 16.55
N MET A 437 -9.14 -20.42 15.39
CA MET A 437 -8.97 -19.58 14.21
C MET A 437 -10.01 -19.83 13.10
N GLN A 438 -11.06 -20.59 13.34
CA GLN A 438 -12.04 -21.00 12.30
C GLN A 438 -12.71 -19.83 11.57
N ARG A 439 -12.84 -18.68 12.23
CA ARG A 439 -13.46 -17.47 11.64
C ARG A 439 -12.47 -16.49 11.03
N VAL A 440 -11.18 -16.76 11.13
CA VAL A 440 -10.18 -15.94 10.44
C VAL A 440 -10.38 -16.05 8.93
N ARG A 441 -10.49 -14.90 8.29
CA ARG A 441 -10.72 -14.74 6.84
C ARG A 441 -9.60 -14.00 6.15
N THR A 442 -8.79 -13.27 6.93
CA THR A 442 -7.65 -12.53 6.38
C THR A 442 -6.47 -12.58 7.34
N VAL A 443 -5.27 -12.59 6.76
CA VAL A 443 -4.02 -12.61 7.52
C VAL A 443 -3.11 -11.44 7.11
N ILE A 444 -2.35 -10.94 8.08
CA ILE A 444 -1.43 -9.82 7.91
C ILE A 444 -0.06 -10.24 8.46
N GLY A 445 1.00 -9.99 7.70
CA GLY A 445 2.39 -10.17 8.13
C GLY A 445 3.11 -8.86 8.45
N ASN A 446 4.39 -8.96 8.70
CA ASN A 446 5.28 -7.82 8.76
C ASN A 446 5.41 -7.14 7.39
N VAL A 447 6.13 -6.01 7.36
CA VAL A 447 6.35 -5.24 6.13
C VAL A 447 6.97 -6.10 5.04
N ASP A 448 6.31 -6.16 3.90
CA ASP A 448 6.72 -6.92 2.73
C ASP A 448 6.80 -5.99 1.51
N THR A 449 7.87 -6.13 0.76
CA THR A 449 8.16 -5.30 -0.44
C THR A 449 7.81 -6.00 -1.75
N THR A 450 7.37 -7.26 -1.69
CA THR A 450 7.05 -8.05 -2.89
C THR A 450 5.85 -7.48 -3.65
N SER A 451 5.77 -7.78 -4.92
CA SER A 451 4.67 -7.33 -5.79
C SER A 451 3.34 -8.08 -5.54
N ASP A 452 3.36 -9.15 -4.77
CA ASP A 452 2.16 -9.88 -4.34
C ASP A 452 1.53 -9.19 -3.12
N VAL A 453 0.95 -8.02 -3.36
CA VAL A 453 0.45 -7.10 -2.31
C VAL A 453 -0.81 -7.64 -1.64
N VAL A 454 -1.76 -8.13 -2.42
CA VAL A 454 -3.01 -8.72 -1.93
C VAL A 454 -3.32 -10.00 -2.69
N GLY A 455 -3.79 -11.03 -1.98
CA GLY A 455 -4.03 -12.34 -2.60
C GLY A 455 -4.70 -13.32 -1.65
N TYR A 456 -4.75 -14.58 -2.03
CA TYR A 456 -5.26 -15.68 -1.20
C TYR A 456 -4.11 -16.51 -0.63
N VAL A 457 -4.23 -16.88 0.66
CA VAL A 457 -3.38 -17.91 1.29
C VAL A 457 -3.93 -19.31 0.96
N ASN A 458 -5.25 -19.42 0.96
CA ASN A 458 -6.01 -20.63 0.58
C ASN A 458 -7.39 -20.21 0.06
N ASN A 459 -8.27 -21.15 -0.26
CA ASN A 459 -9.59 -20.88 -0.84
C ASN A 459 -10.51 -19.99 0.00
N GLN A 460 -10.22 -19.78 1.29
CA GLN A 460 -11.08 -19.04 2.23
C GLN A 460 -10.42 -17.83 2.87
N VAL A 461 -9.09 -17.81 2.93
CA VAL A 461 -8.33 -16.81 3.67
C VAL A 461 -7.50 -15.96 2.72
N THR A 462 -7.71 -14.65 2.77
CA THR A 462 -6.90 -13.68 2.02
C THR A 462 -5.64 -13.30 2.79
N ARG A 463 -4.70 -12.72 2.07
CA ARG A 463 -3.51 -12.06 2.61
C ARG A 463 -3.50 -10.61 2.21
N GLN A 464 -3.18 -9.77 3.16
CA GLN A 464 -2.97 -8.34 3.01
C GLN A 464 -1.55 -8.02 3.45
N ASN A 465 -0.67 -7.67 2.50
CA ASN A 465 0.68 -7.32 2.85
C ASN A 465 0.73 -5.93 3.48
N THR A 466 1.48 -5.79 4.56
CA THR A 466 1.81 -4.50 5.14
C THR A 466 2.90 -3.84 4.30
N LEU A 467 2.71 -2.58 3.93
CA LEU A 467 3.63 -1.86 3.04
C LEU A 467 4.57 -0.93 3.80
N ILE A 468 4.18 -0.49 5.00
CA ILE A 468 4.81 0.59 5.74
C ILE A 468 5.06 0.15 7.19
N ASP A 469 6.31 0.23 7.66
CA ASP A 469 6.59 0.37 9.08
C ASP A 469 6.28 1.81 9.50
N GLY A 470 5.28 2.00 10.36
CA GLY A 470 4.84 3.33 10.78
C GLY A 470 5.92 4.13 11.52
N TYR A 471 6.94 3.49 12.04
CA TYR A 471 8.07 4.13 12.72
C TYR A 471 9.23 4.52 11.79
N GLU A 472 9.14 4.17 10.51
CA GLU A 472 10.17 4.46 9.52
C GLU A 472 9.62 5.29 8.36
N HIS A 473 10.48 6.08 7.74
CA HIS A 473 10.16 6.83 6.52
C HIS A 473 11.41 6.88 5.63
N THR A 474 11.53 5.91 4.71
CA THR A 474 12.59 5.94 3.71
C THR A 474 12.07 6.42 2.36
N PHE A 475 12.94 6.95 1.53
CA PHE A 475 12.56 7.48 0.21
C PHE A 475 12.06 6.37 -0.72
N ARG A 476 12.68 5.18 -0.65
CA ARG A 476 12.23 4.04 -1.44
C ARG A 476 10.87 3.52 -0.97
N GLN A 477 10.61 3.55 0.34
CA GLN A 477 9.30 3.20 0.89
C GLN A 477 8.23 4.17 0.39
N ASP A 478 8.46 5.49 0.43
CA ASP A 478 7.51 6.48 -0.10
C ASP A 478 7.25 6.27 -1.61
N LEU A 479 8.28 6.05 -2.41
CA LEU A 479 8.12 5.75 -3.84
C LEU A 479 7.29 4.48 -4.07
N ARG A 480 7.51 3.42 -3.28
CA ARG A 480 6.77 2.16 -3.35
C ARG A 480 5.30 2.36 -3.02
N ILE A 481 4.99 3.11 -1.96
CA ILE A 481 3.61 3.42 -1.59
C ILE A 481 2.90 4.18 -2.70
N ARG A 482 3.51 5.25 -3.25
CA ARG A 482 2.95 5.99 -4.39
C ARG A 482 2.67 5.07 -5.57
N SER A 483 3.52 4.09 -5.79
CA SER A 483 3.35 3.09 -6.83
C SER A 483 2.17 2.16 -6.54
N VAL A 484 2.09 1.58 -5.34
CA VAL A 484 0.99 0.67 -4.98
C VAL A 484 -0.34 1.41 -4.93
N GLU A 485 -0.39 2.63 -4.39
CA GLU A 485 -1.59 3.48 -4.43
C GLU A 485 -2.02 3.79 -5.87
N THR A 486 -1.06 4.05 -6.77
CA THR A 486 -1.36 4.25 -8.20
C THR A 486 -1.99 3.01 -8.84
N ALA A 487 -1.51 1.81 -8.50
CA ALA A 487 -1.98 0.57 -9.12
C ALA A 487 -3.24 0.01 -8.46
N LEU A 488 -3.35 0.09 -7.15
CA LEU A 488 -4.33 -0.65 -6.36
C LEU A 488 -5.23 0.22 -5.49
N GLY A 489 -4.89 1.51 -5.28
CA GLY A 489 -5.59 2.33 -4.28
C GLY A 489 -5.54 1.66 -2.90
N TYR A 490 -4.39 1.10 -2.54
CA TYR A 490 -4.21 0.33 -1.33
C TYR A 490 -2.95 0.76 -0.58
N THR A 491 -3.11 0.94 0.73
CA THR A 491 -1.98 1.07 1.66
C THR A 491 -2.28 0.40 2.99
N SER A 492 -1.22 0.05 3.73
CA SER A 492 -1.30 -0.59 5.03
C SER A 492 -0.11 -0.17 5.87
N ILE A 493 -0.38 0.52 7.00
CA ILE A 493 0.62 1.04 7.93
C ILE A 493 0.61 0.17 9.18
N LEU A 494 1.77 -0.34 9.58
CA LEU A 494 1.96 -1.17 10.77
C LEU A 494 2.60 -0.36 11.90
N ALA A 495 1.97 -0.36 13.06
CA ALA A 495 2.54 0.12 14.31
C ALA A 495 2.73 -1.06 15.27
N ASP A 496 3.93 -1.62 15.35
CA ASP A 496 4.22 -2.74 16.26
C ASP A 496 4.52 -2.23 17.67
N VAL A 497 3.55 -2.38 18.58
CA VAL A 497 3.64 -1.93 19.97
C VAL A 497 4.61 -2.77 20.80
N SER A 498 4.93 -3.99 20.35
CA SER A 498 5.90 -4.85 21.06
C SER A 498 7.29 -4.19 21.19
N LYS A 499 7.69 -3.36 20.20
CA LYS A 499 8.93 -2.59 20.24
C LYS A 499 9.01 -1.71 21.51
N ALA A 500 7.92 -1.00 21.85
CA ALA A 500 7.87 -0.15 23.03
C ALA A 500 7.57 -0.91 24.33
N ALA A 501 6.81 -2.00 24.25
CA ALA A 501 6.50 -2.85 25.39
C ALA A 501 7.70 -3.70 25.86
N TYR A 502 8.58 -4.09 24.93
CA TYR A 502 9.81 -4.87 25.16
C TYR A 502 11.02 -4.23 24.47
N PRO A 503 11.38 -2.99 24.84
CA PRO A 503 12.41 -2.22 24.17
C PRO A 503 13.78 -2.91 24.23
N GLN A 504 14.51 -2.89 23.12
CA GLN A 504 15.87 -3.41 23.01
C GLN A 504 16.91 -2.29 23.08
N SER A 505 16.48 -1.05 22.89
CA SER A 505 17.30 0.15 22.89
C SER A 505 16.51 1.39 23.37
N ASP A 506 17.20 2.50 23.62
CA ASP A 506 16.55 3.79 23.94
C ASP A 506 15.78 4.37 22.75
N GLU A 507 16.01 3.89 21.52
CA GLU A 507 15.28 4.28 20.33
C GLU A 507 13.87 3.66 20.27
N ASP A 508 13.65 2.56 20.99
CA ASP A 508 12.35 1.87 21.08
C ASP A 508 11.40 2.52 22.09
N GLY A 509 11.83 3.62 22.73
CA GLY A 509 10.99 4.38 23.65
C GLY A 509 9.76 4.98 22.95
N TRP A 510 8.57 4.79 23.55
CA TRP A 510 7.29 5.21 22.95
C TRP A 510 7.23 6.69 22.56
N GLU A 511 7.88 7.57 23.31
CA GLU A 511 7.95 8.99 22.98
C GLU A 511 8.49 9.22 21.56
N LYS A 512 9.62 8.57 21.25
CA LYS A 512 10.25 8.64 19.92
C LYS A 512 9.44 7.91 18.86
N LEU A 513 8.94 6.71 19.18
CA LEU A 513 8.17 5.90 18.24
C LEU A 513 6.84 6.58 17.89
N SER A 514 6.13 7.15 18.88
CA SER A 514 4.85 7.82 18.63
C SER A 514 4.99 9.12 17.85
N GLU A 515 6.07 9.87 18.05
CA GLU A 515 6.38 11.07 17.26
C GLU A 515 6.60 10.72 15.79
N LYS A 516 7.44 9.71 15.52
CA LYS A 516 7.68 9.19 14.17
C LYS A 516 6.38 8.66 13.55
N LEU A 517 5.64 7.82 14.28
CA LEU A 517 4.39 7.23 13.81
C LEU A 517 3.39 8.31 13.38
N MET A 518 3.19 9.33 14.22
CA MET A 518 2.25 10.40 13.95
C MET A 518 2.66 11.21 12.70
N ALA A 519 3.94 11.55 12.58
CA ALA A 519 4.46 12.30 11.43
C ALA A 519 4.35 11.47 10.14
N ASN A 520 4.78 10.22 10.17
CA ASN A 520 4.79 9.32 9.01
C ASN A 520 3.37 9.01 8.55
N THR A 521 2.46 8.67 9.47
CA THR A 521 1.06 8.35 9.13
C THR A 521 0.38 9.52 8.40
N ILE A 522 0.57 10.75 8.87
CA ILE A 522 0.01 11.94 8.20
C ILE A 522 0.67 12.13 6.83
N THR A 523 1.98 11.93 6.71
CA THR A 523 2.73 12.08 5.46
C THR A 523 2.24 11.08 4.42
N TYR A 524 2.05 9.82 4.79
CA TYR A 524 1.57 8.78 3.89
C TYR A 524 0.09 8.93 3.53
N TRP A 525 -0.75 9.33 4.48
CA TRP A 525 -2.18 9.50 4.25
C TRP A 525 -2.54 10.68 3.36
N LYS A 526 -1.91 11.84 3.58
CA LYS A 526 -2.33 13.12 2.98
C LYS A 526 -2.43 13.12 1.45
N PRO A 527 -1.47 12.56 0.69
CA PRO A 527 -1.55 12.52 -0.77
C PRO A 527 -2.66 11.61 -1.32
N PHE A 528 -3.14 10.66 -0.52
CA PHE A 528 -4.08 9.61 -0.91
C PHE A 528 -5.39 9.63 -0.13
N SER A 529 -5.72 10.75 0.49
CA SER A 529 -6.89 10.93 1.35
C SER A 529 -8.24 10.75 0.66
N ALA A 530 -8.26 10.65 -0.67
CA ALA A 530 -9.44 10.29 -1.46
C ALA A 530 -9.76 8.79 -1.39
N PHE A 531 -8.78 7.94 -1.05
CA PHE A 531 -9.04 6.52 -0.80
C PHE A 531 -9.60 6.32 0.61
N SER A 532 -10.45 5.32 0.76
CA SER A 532 -11.20 5.10 2.01
C SER A 532 -10.34 4.45 3.08
N GLY A 533 -10.37 4.96 4.30
CA GLY A 533 -9.94 4.21 5.48
C GLY A 533 -10.81 2.98 5.70
N THR A 534 -10.21 1.85 6.06
CA THR A 534 -10.89 0.58 6.31
C THR A 534 -10.28 -0.16 7.49
N THR A 535 -11.10 -0.97 8.15
CA THR A 535 -10.55 -2.04 8.97
C THR A 535 -9.98 -3.15 8.09
N VAL A 536 -9.22 -4.06 8.67
CA VAL A 536 -8.65 -5.20 7.95
C VAL A 536 -9.74 -6.13 7.40
N SER A 537 -10.85 -6.33 8.12
CA SER A 537 -11.99 -7.12 7.62
C SER A 537 -12.78 -6.41 6.52
N GLN A 538 -12.96 -5.10 6.61
CA GLN A 538 -13.57 -4.31 5.53
C GLN A 538 -12.68 -4.34 4.27
N CYS A 539 -11.36 -4.26 4.46
CA CYS A 539 -10.40 -4.40 3.38
C CYS A 539 -10.45 -5.80 2.75
N ASP A 540 -10.62 -6.87 3.56
CA ASP A 540 -10.78 -8.23 3.07
C ASP A 540 -11.96 -8.35 2.09
N SER A 541 -13.14 -7.82 2.43
CA SER A 541 -14.30 -7.87 1.51
C SER A 541 -14.02 -7.13 0.20
N ARG A 542 -13.36 -5.96 0.27
CA ARG A 542 -12.94 -5.21 -0.93
C ARG A 542 -11.90 -5.95 -1.76
N ILE A 543 -10.92 -6.60 -1.14
CA ILE A 543 -9.92 -7.42 -1.82
C ILE A 543 -10.59 -8.60 -2.54
N ARG A 544 -11.52 -9.31 -1.88
CA ARG A 544 -12.28 -10.39 -2.51
C ARG A 544 -13.05 -9.90 -3.72
N ARG A 545 -13.76 -8.79 -3.59
CA ARG A 545 -14.44 -8.14 -4.70
C ARG A 545 -13.48 -7.77 -5.82
N PHE A 546 -12.34 -7.14 -5.49
CA PHE A 546 -11.29 -6.77 -6.45
C PHE A 546 -10.71 -7.99 -7.18
N LEU A 547 -10.38 -9.06 -6.46
CA LEU A 547 -9.78 -10.26 -7.05
C LEU A 547 -10.77 -11.02 -7.95
N SER A 548 -12.04 -11.16 -7.53
CA SER A 548 -13.09 -11.84 -8.31
C SER A 548 -13.69 -11.00 -9.44
N LEU A 549 -13.41 -9.68 -9.45
CA LEU A 549 -14.00 -8.76 -10.42
C LEU A 549 -13.62 -9.12 -11.85
N ASN A 550 -14.63 -9.28 -12.69
CA ASN A 550 -14.53 -9.25 -14.14
C ASN A 550 -15.34 -8.06 -14.68
N TYR A 551 -14.83 -7.38 -15.70
CA TYR A 551 -15.51 -6.22 -16.26
C TYR A 551 -15.24 -6.07 -17.76
N GLU A 552 -16.17 -5.42 -18.44
CA GLU A 552 -16.06 -5.00 -19.83
C GLU A 552 -16.14 -3.47 -19.90
N GLU A 553 -15.29 -2.88 -20.70
CA GLU A 553 -15.20 -1.44 -20.95
C GLU A 553 -15.49 -1.17 -22.43
N VAL A 554 -16.46 -0.30 -22.69
CA VAL A 554 -16.82 0.12 -24.03
C VAL A 554 -16.89 1.65 -24.09
N ALA A 555 -16.11 2.26 -24.97
CA ALA A 555 -16.14 3.69 -25.22
C ALA A 555 -16.78 3.98 -26.60
N ASN A 556 -17.41 5.15 -26.73
CA ASN A 556 -17.87 5.64 -28.03
C ASN A 556 -16.68 6.15 -28.86
N GLU A 557 -16.90 6.42 -30.18
CA GLU A 557 -15.84 6.82 -31.11
C GLU A 557 -15.05 8.07 -30.67
N SER A 558 -15.69 8.99 -29.94
CA SER A 558 -15.04 10.21 -29.43
C SER A 558 -14.42 10.04 -28.04
N ASN A 559 -14.51 8.86 -27.45
CA ASN A 559 -14.07 8.54 -26.08
C ASN A 559 -14.61 9.48 -24.98
N ASN A 560 -15.74 10.17 -25.24
CA ASN A 560 -16.36 11.05 -24.26
C ASN A 560 -17.50 10.39 -23.47
N LYS A 561 -17.82 9.13 -23.77
CA LYS A 561 -18.72 8.28 -23.00
C LYS A 561 -18.07 6.91 -22.82
N ILE A 562 -17.92 6.50 -21.58
CA ILE A 562 -17.32 5.23 -21.20
C ILE A 562 -18.37 4.45 -20.44
N LEU A 563 -18.75 3.29 -20.95
CA LEU A 563 -19.65 2.35 -20.31
C LEU A 563 -18.83 1.20 -19.72
N ILE A 564 -19.06 0.89 -18.47
CA ILE A 564 -18.46 -0.25 -17.79
C ILE A 564 -19.57 -1.18 -17.35
N HIS A 565 -19.44 -2.43 -17.70
CA HIS A 565 -20.23 -3.53 -17.15
C HIS A 565 -19.34 -4.38 -16.26
N ALA A 566 -19.72 -4.62 -15.01
CA ALA A 566 -18.99 -5.43 -14.07
C ALA A 566 -19.80 -6.68 -13.68
N SER A 567 -19.08 -7.75 -13.35
CA SER A 567 -19.69 -8.93 -12.72
C SER A 567 -20.43 -8.55 -11.44
N GLU A 568 -21.50 -9.26 -11.11
CA GLU A 568 -22.21 -9.07 -9.85
C GLU A 568 -21.29 -9.39 -8.65
N GLY A 569 -21.58 -8.81 -7.50
CA GLY A 569 -20.87 -9.03 -6.24
C GLY A 569 -21.52 -8.20 -5.13
N ASP A 570 -21.35 -8.65 -3.91
CA ASP A 570 -21.98 -8.05 -2.73
C ASP A 570 -21.32 -6.73 -2.30
N GLU A 571 -20.08 -6.50 -2.74
CA GLU A 571 -19.29 -5.31 -2.41
C GLU A 571 -19.14 -4.39 -3.63
N THR A 572 -19.00 -3.09 -3.39
CA THR A 572 -18.77 -2.07 -4.42
C THR A 572 -17.52 -2.36 -5.23
N ALA A 573 -17.63 -2.32 -6.55
CA ALA A 573 -16.45 -2.37 -7.43
C ALA A 573 -15.88 -0.97 -7.61
N TRP A 574 -14.60 -0.81 -7.30
CA TRP A 574 -13.87 0.46 -7.38
C TRP A 574 -12.94 0.50 -8.58
N PHE A 575 -12.87 1.67 -9.23
CA PHE A 575 -11.98 1.90 -10.36
C PHE A 575 -11.28 3.25 -10.21
N VAL A 576 -10.10 3.35 -10.79
CA VAL A 576 -9.47 4.64 -11.07
C VAL A 576 -9.61 4.95 -12.55
N LEU A 577 -10.10 6.15 -12.85
CA LEU A 577 -10.12 6.72 -14.19
C LEU A 577 -9.07 7.82 -14.28
N LYS A 578 -8.14 7.68 -15.23
CA LYS A 578 -7.15 8.71 -15.59
C LYS A 578 -7.40 9.16 -17.04
N THR A 579 -7.47 10.47 -17.26
CA THR A 579 -7.69 11.09 -18.59
C THR A 579 -6.53 12.00 -18.97
N ASN A 580 -6.52 12.47 -20.21
CA ASN A 580 -5.50 13.37 -20.75
C ASN A 580 -6.04 14.79 -20.97
N GLY A 581 -6.77 15.34 -19.99
CA GLY A 581 -7.28 16.71 -20.03
C GLY A 581 -8.80 16.83 -20.11
N GLU A 582 -9.52 15.71 -20.15
CA GLU A 582 -10.96 15.66 -19.97
C GLU A 582 -11.30 15.58 -18.49
N VAL A 583 -12.48 16.09 -18.12
CA VAL A 583 -13.04 15.99 -16.77
C VAL A 583 -14.39 15.30 -16.81
N ILE A 584 -14.75 14.64 -15.74
CA ILE A 584 -16.06 14.03 -15.59
C ILE A 584 -17.13 15.14 -15.56
N SER A 585 -18.17 14.99 -16.38
CA SER A 585 -19.34 15.86 -16.36
C SER A 585 -20.54 15.21 -15.70
N ASP A 586 -20.65 13.89 -15.79
CA ASP A 586 -21.76 13.11 -15.24
C ASP A 586 -21.36 11.64 -15.08
N VAL A 587 -21.92 10.98 -14.07
CA VAL A 587 -21.79 9.54 -13.82
C VAL A 587 -23.16 8.99 -13.47
N ALA A 588 -23.65 8.03 -14.24
CA ALA A 588 -24.91 7.34 -13.98
C ALA A 588 -24.64 5.89 -13.55
N GLY A 589 -25.24 5.42 -12.45
CA GLY A 589 -25.08 4.08 -11.90
C GLY A 589 -23.93 3.95 -10.89
N GLY A 590 -23.40 5.07 -10.37
CA GLY A 590 -22.36 5.06 -9.38
C GLY A 590 -21.93 6.45 -8.90
N THR A 591 -20.86 6.50 -8.13
CA THR A 591 -20.27 7.70 -7.54
C THR A 591 -18.89 7.99 -8.13
N TYR A 592 -18.41 9.21 -7.95
CA TYR A 592 -17.03 9.56 -8.28
C TYR A 592 -16.48 10.63 -7.34
N GLU A 593 -15.18 10.54 -7.10
CA GLU A 593 -14.42 11.49 -6.31
C GLU A 593 -13.11 11.83 -7.03
N LYS A 594 -12.66 13.09 -6.93
CA LYS A 594 -11.40 13.52 -7.53
C LYS A 594 -10.25 13.14 -6.61
N ILE A 595 -9.28 12.36 -7.13
CA ILE A 595 -8.03 12.05 -6.42
C ILE A 595 -7.02 13.18 -6.63
N GLU A 596 -6.73 13.48 -7.91
CA GLU A 596 -5.85 14.58 -8.32
C GLU A 596 -6.25 15.10 -9.71
N ASP A 597 -5.49 15.99 -10.31
CA ASP A 597 -5.81 16.50 -11.64
C ASP A 597 -5.82 15.38 -12.68
N ASN A 598 -6.92 15.28 -13.42
CA ASN A 598 -7.19 14.24 -14.42
C ASN A 598 -7.29 12.81 -13.87
N VAL A 599 -7.47 12.63 -12.57
CA VAL A 599 -7.62 11.31 -11.95
C VAL A 599 -8.79 11.28 -10.97
N TRP A 600 -9.66 10.29 -11.12
CA TRP A 600 -10.86 10.11 -10.30
C TRP A 600 -10.99 8.68 -9.78
N LEU A 601 -11.48 8.55 -8.57
CA LEU A 601 -11.98 7.32 -7.99
C LEU A 601 -13.44 7.15 -8.39
N ILE A 602 -13.81 5.98 -8.90
CA ILE A 602 -15.15 5.65 -9.36
C ILE A 602 -15.66 4.46 -8.54
N GLY A 603 -16.81 4.62 -7.90
CA GLY A 603 -17.52 3.53 -7.21
C GLY A 603 -18.76 3.10 -8.01
N MET A 604 -18.87 1.82 -8.32
CA MET A 604 -20.04 1.27 -9.02
C MET A 604 -21.11 0.85 -8.00
N GLU A 605 -22.27 1.48 -8.04
CA GLU A 605 -23.45 1.12 -7.24
C GLU A 605 -24.35 0.13 -7.98
N GLU A 606 -24.25 0.07 -9.30
CA GLU A 606 -24.99 -0.83 -10.19
C GLU A 606 -24.01 -1.71 -10.98
N SER A 607 -24.49 -2.79 -11.59
CA SER A 607 -23.69 -3.66 -12.47
C SER A 607 -23.19 -2.96 -13.74
N SER A 608 -23.71 -1.76 -14.03
CA SER A 608 -23.33 -0.95 -15.18
C SER A 608 -23.22 0.52 -14.80
N ILE A 609 -22.15 1.16 -15.21
CA ILE A 609 -21.92 2.59 -14.98
C ILE A 609 -21.61 3.30 -16.31
N LEU A 610 -22.23 4.45 -16.53
CA LEU A 610 -21.95 5.30 -17.67
C LEU A 610 -21.26 6.60 -17.22
N ILE A 611 -20.02 6.78 -17.64
CA ILE A 611 -19.21 7.97 -17.35
C ILE A 611 -19.25 8.87 -18.58
N THR A 612 -19.62 10.14 -18.40
CA THR A 612 -19.61 11.17 -19.45
C THR A 612 -18.49 12.17 -19.18
N LEU A 613 -17.61 12.34 -20.15
CA LEU A 613 -16.48 13.27 -20.11
C LEU A 613 -16.76 14.53 -20.92
N LYS A 614 -16.13 15.63 -20.52
CA LYS A 614 -16.09 16.89 -21.28
C LYS A 614 -14.67 17.45 -21.26
N PRO A 615 -14.26 18.25 -22.27
CA PRO A 615 -12.97 18.95 -22.23
C PRO A 615 -12.86 19.81 -20.98
N SER A 616 -11.68 19.83 -20.36
CA SER A 616 -11.41 20.79 -19.28
C SER A 616 -11.38 22.21 -19.84
N ASN A 617 -12.02 23.14 -19.14
CA ASN A 617 -11.92 24.57 -19.47
C ASN A 617 -10.61 25.19 -18.95
N THR A 618 -9.75 24.41 -18.32
CA THR A 618 -8.47 24.87 -17.79
C THR A 618 -7.47 24.94 -18.94
N LEU A 619 -7.06 26.15 -19.30
CA LEU A 619 -5.90 26.35 -20.18
C LEU A 619 -4.66 25.88 -19.41
N PHE A 620 -4.15 24.70 -19.75
CA PHE A 620 -2.85 24.28 -19.25
C PHE A 620 -1.79 25.12 -19.95
N TYR A 621 -1.20 26.06 -19.24
CA TYR A 621 0.05 26.67 -19.66
C TYR A 621 1.15 25.62 -19.37
N TYR A 622 1.64 24.99 -20.42
CA TYR A 622 2.91 24.26 -20.35
C TYR A 622 4.03 25.32 -20.27
N GLU A 623 4.57 25.54 -19.08
CA GLU A 623 5.84 26.23 -18.91
C GLU A 623 7.04 25.29 -19.13
#